data_270c0b35c179bd1af7fcb0eb6f7195c3
#
_entry.id   270c0b35c179bd1af7fcb0eb6f7195c3
#
_cell.length_a   1.000
_cell.length_b   1.000
_cell.length_c   1.000
_cell.angle_alpha   90.00
_cell.angle_beta   90.00
_cell.angle_gamma   90.00
#
_symmetry.space_group_name_H-M   'P 1'
#
loop_
_entity.id
_entity.type
_entity.pdbx_description
1 polymer ?
#
loop_
_entity_poly.entity_id
_entity_poly.type
_entity_poly.pdbx_seq_one_letter_code
_entity_poly.pdbx_strand_id
1 'polypeptide(L)'
;MPKARSGVNRRYNSPLRRDQARATRRVITEAASHLFREQGYVATSIDQIAAAAGVSRATVFTSMGDKRALLRRAYEVAVRGEDDQDG
;
A
#
# COMPACT_ATOMS: atom_id res chain seq x y z
N MET A 1 35.73 -5.30 -0.18
CA MET A 1 35.11 -5.10 -0.38
C MET A 1 34.33 -4.49 0.11
N PRO A 2 34.06 -4.28 0.64
CA PRO A 2 33.01 -3.72 1.14
C PRO A 2 32.85 -2.30 1.03
N LYS A 3 33.69 -1.50 0.68
CA LYS A 3 33.55 -0.26 0.65
C LYS A 3 33.00 0.26 -0.49
N ALA A 4 33.32 -0.13 -1.51
CA ALA A 4 32.68 0.25 -2.71
C ALA A 4 31.26 -0.01 -2.59
N ARG A 5 30.95 -0.89 -1.75
CA ARG A 5 29.69 -1.22 -1.49
C ARG A 5 28.86 -0.11 -1.03
N SER A 6 29.39 0.83 -0.34
CA SER A 6 28.61 1.91 0.14
C SER A 6 27.94 2.65 -0.95
N GLY A 7 28.63 2.99 -1.98
CA GLY A 7 28.05 3.71 -3.08
C GLY A 7 27.02 2.88 -3.79
N VAL A 8 27.33 1.63 -3.95
CA VAL A 8 26.42 0.74 -4.62
C VAL A 8 25.16 0.57 -3.80
N ASN A 9 25.32 0.49 -2.52
CA ASN A 9 24.19 0.36 -1.64
C ASN A 9 23.23 1.51 -1.77
N ARG A 10 23.74 2.68 -1.95
CA ARG A 10 22.91 3.83 -2.09
C ARG A 10 22.06 3.73 -3.31
N ARG A 11 22.60 3.25 -4.39
CA ARG A 11 21.84 3.08 -5.60
C ARG A 11 20.77 2.06 -5.44
N TYR A 12 21.11 0.97 -4.78
CA TYR A 12 20.14 -0.07 -4.58
C TYR A 12 19.04 0.37 -3.64
N ASN A 13 19.39 1.16 -2.65
CA ASN A 13 18.40 1.58 -1.68
C ASN A 13 17.24 2.33 -2.30
N SER A 14 17.55 3.16 -3.25
CA SER A 14 16.52 3.95 -3.90
C SER A 14 15.46 3.11 -4.59
N PRO A 15 15.83 2.18 -5.45
CA PRO A 15 14.85 1.31 -6.09
C PRO A 15 14.12 0.44 -5.09
N LEU A 16 14.84 -0.04 -4.07
CA LEU A 16 14.22 -0.86 -3.06
C LEU A 16 13.14 -0.11 -2.29
N ARG A 17 13.42 1.13 -1.98
CA ARG A 17 12.43 1.92 -1.26
C ARG A 17 11.19 2.15 -2.09
N ARG A 18 11.35 2.37 -3.37
CA ARG A 18 10.23 2.54 -4.25
C ARG A 18 9.41 1.27 -4.31
N ASP A 19 10.09 0.14 -4.42
CA ASP A 19 9.41 -1.13 -4.48
C ASP A 19 8.68 -1.41 -3.19
N GLN A 20 9.29 -1.08 -2.05
CA GLN A 20 8.64 -1.29 -0.79
C GLN A 20 7.45 -0.38 -0.61
N ALA A 21 7.58 0.86 -1.05
CA ALA A 21 6.46 1.79 -0.95
C ALA A 21 5.31 1.33 -1.81
N ARG A 22 5.61 0.81 -2.99
CA ARG A 22 4.59 0.31 -3.87
C ARG A 22 3.92 -0.92 -3.29
N ALA A 23 4.72 -1.81 -2.73
CA ALA A 23 4.19 -3.02 -2.10
C ALA A 23 3.32 -2.67 -0.91
N THR A 24 3.75 -1.69 -0.13
CA THR A 24 2.97 -1.26 1.02
C THR A 24 1.63 -0.70 0.58
N ARG A 25 1.63 0.13 -0.46
CA ARG A 25 0.38 0.69 -0.93
C ARG A 25 -0.55 -0.40 -1.46
N ARG A 26 0.01 -1.40 -2.11
CA ARG A 26 -0.79 -2.50 -2.62
C ARG A 26 -1.44 -3.27 -1.48
N VAL A 27 -0.66 -3.58 -0.44
CA VAL A 27 -1.19 -4.33 0.70
C VAL A 27 -2.29 -3.54 1.39
N ILE A 28 -2.08 -2.24 1.57
CA ILE A 28 -3.07 -1.40 2.21
C ILE A 28 -4.34 -1.33 1.36
N THR A 29 -4.16 -1.19 0.04
CA THR A 29 -5.31 -1.11 -0.86
C THR A 29 -6.11 -2.41 -0.84
N GLU A 30 -5.41 -3.54 -0.82
CA GLU A 30 -6.10 -4.83 -0.77
C GLU A 30 -6.85 -5.00 0.53
N ALA A 31 -6.23 -4.61 1.64
CA ALA A 31 -6.89 -4.71 2.93
C ALA A 31 -8.13 -3.83 2.96
N ALA A 32 -8.00 -2.61 2.46
CA ALA A 32 -9.13 -1.70 2.43
C ALA A 32 -10.25 -2.22 1.54
N SER A 33 -9.88 -2.71 0.38
CA SER A 33 -10.86 -3.24 -0.56
C SER A 33 -11.63 -4.41 0.04
N HIS A 34 -10.89 -5.28 0.70
CA HIS A 34 -11.50 -6.44 1.34
C HIS A 34 -12.50 -6.02 2.42
N LEU A 35 -12.08 -5.11 3.29
CA LEU A 35 -12.93 -4.68 4.38
C LEU A 35 -14.14 -3.90 3.88
N PHE A 36 -13.93 -3.06 2.86
CA PHE A 36 -15.05 -2.32 2.30
C PHE A 36 -16.11 -3.26 1.73
N ARG A 37 -15.67 -4.36 1.14
CA ARG A 37 -16.61 -5.33 0.58
C ARG A 37 -17.24 -6.18 1.67
N GLU A 38 -16.49 -6.52 2.69
CA GLU A 38 -17.00 -7.37 3.75
C GLU A 38 -17.98 -6.67 4.67
N GLN A 39 -17.67 -5.45 5.03
CA GLN A 39 -18.48 -4.76 6.03
C GLN A 39 -18.93 -3.38 5.62
N GLY A 40 -18.54 -2.93 4.46
CA GLY A 40 -18.99 -1.65 3.96
C GLY A 40 -18.10 -0.51 4.36
N TYR A 41 -18.20 0.58 3.63
CA TYR A 41 -17.35 1.75 3.84
C TYR A 41 -17.52 2.35 5.23
N VAL A 42 -18.77 2.53 5.63
CA VAL A 42 -19.07 3.21 6.89
C VAL A 42 -18.53 2.44 8.09
N ALA A 43 -18.63 1.13 8.05
CA ALA A 43 -18.19 0.30 9.16
C ALA A 43 -16.69 0.05 9.18
N THR A 44 -15.98 0.44 8.15
CA THR A 44 -14.55 0.21 8.07
C THR A 44 -13.78 1.42 8.57
N SER A 45 -12.80 1.19 9.41
CA SER A 45 -11.97 2.28 9.94
C SER A 45 -10.55 2.15 9.45
N ILE A 46 -9.82 3.25 9.53
CA ILE A 46 -8.39 3.24 9.18
C ILE A 46 -7.63 2.29 10.08
N ASP A 47 -8.01 2.22 11.36
CA ASP A 47 -7.34 1.32 12.29
C ASP A 47 -7.51 -0.13 11.85
N GLN A 48 -8.69 -0.48 11.39
CA GLN A 48 -8.93 -1.84 10.93
C GLN A 48 -8.11 -2.14 9.69
N ILE A 49 -8.03 -1.18 8.78
CA ILE A 49 -7.27 -1.36 7.56
C ILE A 49 -5.79 -1.52 7.88
N ALA A 50 -5.27 -0.68 8.79
CA ALA A 50 -3.88 -0.77 9.19
C ALA A 50 -3.58 -2.12 9.80
N ALA A 51 -4.44 -2.59 10.66
CA ALA A 51 -4.25 -3.90 11.31
C ALA A 51 -4.26 -5.01 10.27
N ALA A 52 -5.20 -4.96 9.35
CA ALA A 52 -5.30 -5.99 8.31
C ALA A 52 -4.09 -5.97 7.38
N ALA A 53 -3.55 -4.79 7.13
CA ALA A 53 -2.40 -4.66 6.24
C ALA A 53 -1.08 -4.91 6.98
N GLY A 54 -1.11 -4.97 8.30
CA GLY A 54 0.09 -5.19 9.08
C GLY A 54 0.98 -3.98 9.18
N VAL A 55 0.40 -2.78 9.12
CA VAL A 55 1.18 -1.54 9.22
C VAL A 55 0.54 -0.64 10.25
N SER A 56 1.22 0.45 10.58
CA SER A 56 0.70 1.40 11.54
C SER A 56 -0.32 2.29 10.86
N ARG A 57 -1.17 2.91 11.68
CA ARG A 57 -2.13 3.87 11.19
C ARG A 57 -1.42 5.02 10.48
N ALA A 58 -0.32 5.48 11.07
CA ALA A 58 0.46 6.56 10.48
C ALA A 58 0.96 6.18 9.10
N THR A 59 1.35 4.92 8.93
CA THR A 59 1.81 4.46 7.62
C THR A 59 0.70 4.52 6.60
N VAL A 60 -0.51 4.18 7.00
CA VAL A 60 -1.64 4.25 6.07
C VAL A 60 -1.84 5.69 5.60
N PHE A 61 -1.84 6.64 6.53
CA PHE A 61 -2.02 8.03 6.16
C PHE A 61 -0.89 8.55 5.29
N THR A 62 0.34 8.19 5.63
CA THR A 62 1.50 8.65 4.88
C THR A 62 1.52 8.07 3.46
N SER A 63 1.16 6.80 3.35
CA SER A 63 1.24 6.11 2.07
C SER A 63 0.04 6.36 1.17
N MET A 64 -1.15 6.41 1.75
CA MET A 64 -2.36 6.41 0.94
C MET A 64 -3.26 7.60 1.19
N GLY A 65 -3.18 8.19 2.37
CA GLY A 65 -4.07 9.28 2.71
C GLY A 65 -5.21 8.81 3.60
N ASP A 66 -6.35 9.46 3.50
CA ASP A 66 -7.45 9.15 4.40
C ASP A 66 -8.32 8.03 3.82
N LYS A 67 -9.40 7.75 4.54
CA LYS A 67 -10.29 6.66 4.17
C LYS A 67 -10.92 6.87 2.79
N ARG A 68 -11.21 8.11 2.47
CA ARG A 68 -11.80 8.43 1.19
C ARG A 68 -10.81 8.16 0.06
N ALA A 69 -9.55 8.50 0.28
CA ALA A 69 -8.52 8.23 -0.71
C ALA A 69 -8.38 6.73 -0.91
N LEU A 70 -8.49 5.97 0.18
CA LEU A 70 -8.43 4.52 0.09
C LEU A 70 -9.58 3.95 -0.72
N LEU A 71 -10.76 4.50 -0.52
CA LEU A 71 -11.92 4.04 -1.28
C LEU A 71 -11.72 4.29 -2.77
N ARG A 72 -11.24 5.47 -3.10
CA ARG A 72 -10.99 5.81 -4.49
C ARG A 72 -9.98 4.87 -5.11
N ARG A 73 -8.90 4.60 -4.37
CA ARG A 73 -7.86 3.72 -4.87
C ARG A 73 -8.36 2.30 -5.03
N ALA A 74 -9.13 1.83 -4.06
CA ALA A 74 -9.69 0.49 -4.13
C ALA A 74 -10.60 0.36 -5.35
N TYR A 75 -11.37 1.40 -5.61
CA TYR A 75 -12.25 1.40 -6.75
C TYR A 75 -11.46 1.35 -8.05
N GLU A 76 -10.41 2.16 -8.15
CA GLU A 76 -9.59 2.18 -9.34
C GLU A 76 -8.95 0.83 -9.61
N VAL A 77 -8.45 0.21 -8.55
CA VAL A 77 -7.83 -1.09 -8.70
C VAL A 77 -8.84 -2.13 -9.13
N ALA A 78 -10.05 -2.07 -8.58
CA ALA A 78 -11.08 -3.03 -8.94
C ALA A 78 -11.46 -2.90 -10.42
N VAL A 79 -11.52 -1.65 -10.89
CA VAL A 79 -11.88 -1.41 -12.29
C VAL A 79 -10.79 -1.90 -13.23
N ARG A 80 -9.54 -1.75 -12.82
CA ARG A 80 -8.42 -2.15 -13.64
C ARG A 80 -7.71 -3.38 -13.11
N GLY A 81 -8.45 -4.20 -12.37
CA GLY A 81 -7.83 -5.33 -11.71
C GLY A 81 -7.07 -6.24 -12.64
N GLU A 82 -7.58 -6.47 -13.80
CA GLU A 82 -6.90 -7.35 -14.73
C GLU A 82 -5.58 -6.78 -15.17
N ASP A 83 -5.53 -5.48 -15.38
CA ASP A 83 -4.32 -4.84 -15.81
C ASP A 83 -3.22 -5.05 -14.82
N ASP A 84 -3.54 -4.93 -13.55
CA ASP A 84 -2.56 -5.11 -12.50
C ASP A 84 -2.03 -6.51 -12.50
N GLN A 85 -2.88 -7.47 -12.74
CA GLN A 85 -2.46 -8.84 -12.72
C GLN A 85 -1.56 -9.16 -13.88
N ASP A 86 -1.85 -8.56 -14.99
CA ASP A 86 -1.03 -8.79 -16.15
C ASP A 86 0.33 -8.17 -16.00
N GLY A 87 0.40 -7.07 -15.34
CA GLY A 87 1.64 -6.39 -15.13
C GLY A 87 2.51 -7.12 -14.17
#